data_9cc97cadbbc5d82ee3bdee247f807406
#
_entry.id   9cc97cadbbc5d82ee3bdee247f807406
#
_cell.length_a   1.000
_cell.length_b   1.000
_cell.length_c   1.000
_cell.angle_alpha   90.00
_cell.angle_beta   90.00
_cell.angle_gamma   90.00
#
_symmetry.space_group_name_H-M   'P 1'
#
loop_
_entity.id
_entity.type
_entity.pdbx_description
1 polymer ?
#
loop_
_entity_poly.entity_id
_entity_poly.type
_entity_poly.pdbx_seq_one_letter_code
_entity_poly.pdbx_strand_id
1 'polypeptide(L)'
;MIIDIHGHFTTTPPQVAEFRQRQVAQFQRDGSVLTETPAVSDDEIRAGIEPHQLARMKERGVDLTLFSPRAVGMDHHQGNEATNVVWARFSNDLVARVCRMFPQHFVGVGQLPQAAGVAPRQAVFDELQRGIEELGFVGFNLNPDPTGGRWSDPPLWDKDWWYPLYEKLVAWQVPAMIHVSGSCNPHFNAVATHYINGDTTAFVQFLTSDIFKEIGRAHV
;
A
#
# COMPACT_ATOMS: atom_id res chain seq x y z
N MET A 1 0.29 1.15 26.72
CA MET A 1 0.04 0.56 25.38
C MET A 1 0.89 1.32 24.36
N ILE A 2 1.72 0.61 23.61
CA ILE A 2 2.52 1.17 22.51
C ILE A 2 1.94 0.62 21.21
N ILE A 3 1.51 1.52 20.32
CA ILE A 3 0.96 1.19 19.01
C ILE A 3 1.95 1.65 17.93
N ASP A 4 2.45 0.71 17.15
CA ASP A 4 3.21 1.00 15.93
C ASP A 4 2.23 1.23 14.78
N ILE A 5 2.17 2.47 14.28
CA ILE A 5 1.23 2.84 13.22
C ILE A 5 1.76 2.57 11.80
N HIS A 6 3.00 2.07 11.66
CA HIS A 6 3.64 1.91 10.36
C HIS A 6 4.42 0.59 10.25
N GLY A 7 3.68 -0.52 10.29
CA GLY A 7 4.26 -1.84 10.11
C GLY A 7 4.01 -2.43 8.71
N HIS A 8 4.95 -3.25 8.25
CA HIS A 8 4.85 -3.92 6.94
C HIS A 8 5.11 -5.41 7.03
N PHE A 9 4.43 -6.18 6.18
CA PHE A 9 4.71 -7.61 6.00
C PHE A 9 6.02 -7.80 5.22
N THR A 10 7.16 -7.63 5.89
CA THR A 10 8.49 -7.71 5.29
C THR A 10 9.04 -9.13 5.17
N THR A 11 8.44 -10.07 5.88
CA THR A 11 8.84 -11.51 5.94
C THR A 11 7.86 -12.40 5.21
N THR A 12 7.33 -11.92 4.08
CA THR A 12 6.46 -12.73 3.22
C THR A 12 7.18 -13.99 2.73
N PRO A 13 6.48 -15.13 2.56
CA PRO A 13 7.04 -16.31 1.93
C PRO A 13 7.64 -16.00 0.54
N PRO A 14 8.73 -16.68 0.14
CA PRO A 14 9.47 -16.36 -1.10
C PRO A 14 8.61 -16.32 -2.37
N GLN A 15 7.62 -17.23 -2.48
CA GLN A 15 6.73 -17.31 -3.64
C GLN A 15 5.91 -16.04 -3.88
N VAL A 16 5.74 -15.18 -2.85
CA VAL A 16 5.05 -13.88 -2.98
C VAL A 16 5.89 -12.92 -3.82
N ALA A 17 7.18 -12.80 -3.51
CA ALA A 17 8.11 -11.97 -4.27
C ALA A 17 8.34 -12.52 -5.69
N GLU A 18 8.47 -13.84 -5.82
CA GLU A 18 8.61 -14.53 -7.11
C GLU A 18 7.38 -14.31 -8.01
N PHE A 19 6.19 -14.35 -7.43
CA PHE A 19 4.96 -14.05 -8.16
C PHE A 19 4.99 -12.62 -8.72
N ARG A 20 5.32 -11.63 -7.89
CA ARG A 20 5.41 -10.23 -8.37
C ARG A 20 6.44 -10.07 -9.48
N GLN A 21 7.60 -10.67 -9.36
CA GLN A 21 8.64 -10.64 -10.40
C GLN A 21 8.13 -11.23 -11.72
N ARG A 22 7.48 -12.40 -11.68
CA ARG A 22 6.90 -13.04 -12.88
C ARG A 22 5.78 -12.19 -13.48
N GLN A 23 4.92 -11.61 -12.64
CA GLN A 23 3.82 -10.75 -13.06
C GLN A 23 4.33 -9.52 -13.81
N VAL A 24 5.34 -8.85 -13.26
CA VAL A 24 5.99 -7.68 -13.89
C VAL A 24 6.70 -8.08 -15.19
N ALA A 25 7.47 -9.16 -15.16
CA ALA A 25 8.17 -9.65 -16.36
C ALA A 25 7.23 -10.06 -17.49
N GLN A 26 6.11 -10.69 -17.16
CA GLN A 26 5.09 -11.04 -18.15
C GLN A 26 4.43 -9.79 -18.75
N PHE A 27 4.03 -8.85 -17.91
CA PHE A 27 3.45 -7.59 -18.37
C PHE A 27 4.42 -6.80 -19.28
N GLN A 28 5.69 -6.71 -18.89
CA GLN A 28 6.71 -6.02 -19.69
C GLN A 28 7.02 -6.71 -21.02
N ARG A 29 6.89 -8.05 -21.08
CA ARG A 29 7.15 -8.82 -22.29
C ARG A 29 6.06 -8.66 -23.34
N ASP A 30 4.79 -8.72 -22.93
CA ASP A 30 3.67 -8.86 -23.87
C ASP A 30 2.38 -8.09 -23.46
N GLY A 31 2.41 -7.35 -22.37
CA GLY A 31 1.27 -6.58 -21.85
C GLY A 31 0.17 -7.42 -21.18
N SER A 32 0.35 -8.73 -21.08
CA SER A 32 -0.63 -9.61 -20.44
C SER A 32 -0.56 -9.60 -18.93
N VAL A 33 -1.68 -9.91 -18.28
CA VAL A 33 -1.80 -9.89 -16.82
C VAL A 33 -1.73 -11.31 -16.27
N LEU A 34 -0.77 -11.59 -15.41
CA LEU A 34 -0.71 -12.84 -14.66
C LEU A 34 -1.69 -12.77 -13.47
N THR A 35 -2.72 -13.60 -13.48
CA THR A 35 -3.80 -13.59 -12.49
C THR A 35 -3.73 -14.74 -11.49
N GLU A 36 -3.04 -15.83 -11.82
CA GLU A 36 -2.92 -17.01 -10.98
C GLU A 36 -1.91 -16.77 -9.86
N THR A 37 -2.42 -16.46 -8.67
CA THR A 37 -1.62 -16.21 -7.47
C THR A 37 -1.11 -17.52 -6.84
N PRO A 38 0.08 -17.53 -6.22
CA PRO A 38 0.59 -18.72 -5.56
C PRO A 38 -0.21 -19.06 -4.30
N ALA A 39 -0.30 -20.34 -4.00
CA ALA A 39 -0.76 -20.78 -2.70
C ALA A 39 0.29 -20.43 -1.63
N VAL A 40 -0.19 -19.94 -0.49
CA VAL A 40 0.60 -19.66 0.71
C VAL A 40 -0.09 -20.33 1.89
N SER A 41 0.62 -21.20 2.59
CA SER A 41 0.07 -21.89 3.78
C SER A 41 0.15 -21.02 5.04
N ASP A 42 -0.65 -21.36 6.05
CA ASP A 42 -0.58 -20.69 7.35
C ASP A 42 0.75 -20.96 8.05
N ASP A 43 1.34 -22.14 7.86
CA ASP A 43 2.63 -22.50 8.44
C ASP A 43 3.77 -21.65 7.85
N GLU A 44 3.75 -21.38 6.54
CA GLU A 44 4.71 -20.46 5.92
C GLU A 44 4.55 -19.02 6.45
N ILE A 45 3.32 -18.58 6.66
CA ILE A 45 3.06 -17.25 7.29
C ILE A 45 3.61 -17.24 8.72
N ARG A 46 3.32 -18.27 9.54
CA ARG A 46 3.84 -18.38 10.91
C ARG A 46 5.36 -18.35 10.94
N ALA A 47 6.00 -19.15 10.09
CA ALA A 47 7.45 -19.21 9.99
C ALA A 47 8.09 -17.84 9.66
N GLY A 48 7.38 -16.97 8.95
CA GLY A 48 7.81 -15.58 8.68
C GLY A 48 7.51 -14.62 9.83
N ILE A 49 6.33 -14.71 10.45
CA ILE A 49 5.84 -13.72 11.42
C ILE A 49 6.39 -13.94 12.84
N GLU A 50 6.34 -15.20 13.34
CA GLU A 50 6.65 -15.48 14.74
C GLU A 50 8.11 -15.17 15.14
N PRO A 51 9.14 -15.65 14.39
CA PRO A 51 10.54 -15.39 14.76
C PRO A 51 11.02 -13.98 14.40
N HIS A 52 10.24 -13.20 13.67
CA HIS A 52 10.64 -11.87 13.18
C HIS A 52 9.77 -10.77 13.76
N GLN A 53 8.57 -10.51 13.18
CA GLN A 53 7.73 -9.38 13.62
C GLN A 53 7.29 -9.53 15.09
N LEU A 54 6.74 -10.67 15.47
CA LEU A 54 6.28 -10.88 16.85
C LEU A 54 7.42 -10.86 17.85
N ALA A 55 8.55 -11.48 17.51
CA ALA A 55 9.74 -11.43 18.37
C ALA A 55 10.22 -9.99 18.59
N ARG A 56 10.25 -9.16 17.53
CA ARG A 56 10.65 -7.76 17.64
C ARG A 56 9.63 -6.89 18.41
N MET A 57 8.33 -7.12 18.19
CA MET A 57 7.28 -6.44 18.95
C MET A 57 7.48 -6.70 20.45
N LYS A 58 7.68 -7.98 20.82
CA LYS A 58 7.93 -8.37 22.22
C LYS A 58 9.21 -7.74 22.78
N GLU A 59 10.30 -7.76 22.02
CA GLU A 59 11.58 -7.15 22.41
C GLU A 59 11.43 -5.64 22.68
N ARG A 60 10.63 -4.94 21.88
CA ARG A 60 10.44 -3.49 21.95
C ARG A 60 9.26 -3.05 22.81
N GLY A 61 8.50 -3.97 23.36
CA GLY A 61 7.30 -3.68 24.14
C GLY A 61 6.16 -3.07 23.30
N VAL A 62 6.11 -3.37 22.01
CA VAL A 62 5.02 -2.93 21.12
C VAL A 62 3.83 -3.86 21.32
N ASP A 63 2.68 -3.29 21.67
CA ASP A 63 1.45 -4.05 21.95
C ASP A 63 0.68 -4.36 20.67
N LEU A 64 0.61 -3.41 19.73
CA LEU A 64 -0.18 -3.50 18.51
C LEU A 64 0.56 -2.85 17.34
N THR A 65 0.45 -3.43 16.16
CA THR A 65 0.98 -2.85 14.91
C THR A 65 -0.14 -2.70 13.88
N LEU A 66 -0.27 -1.51 13.29
CA LEU A 66 -1.02 -1.31 12.06
C LEU A 66 -0.19 -1.90 10.91
N PHE A 67 -0.69 -2.98 10.32
CA PHE A 67 0.10 -3.88 9.50
C PHE A 67 -0.35 -3.85 8.04
N SER A 68 0.57 -3.54 7.14
CA SER A 68 0.29 -3.34 5.72
C SER A 68 1.20 -4.18 4.81
N PRO A 69 0.86 -4.32 3.51
CA PRO A 69 1.77 -4.88 2.53
C PRO A 69 3.09 -4.10 2.48
N ARG A 70 4.16 -4.77 2.05
CA ARG A 70 5.48 -4.15 1.94
C ARG A 70 5.50 -3.04 0.88
N ALA A 71 6.02 -1.87 1.23
CA ALA A 71 6.08 -0.69 0.36
C ALA A 71 6.75 -0.93 -1.01
N VAL A 72 7.91 -1.62 -1.01
CA VAL A 72 8.62 -2.00 -2.25
C VAL A 72 7.77 -2.90 -3.16
N GLY A 73 6.84 -3.66 -2.59
CA GLY A 73 5.92 -4.47 -3.38
C GLY A 73 4.81 -3.66 -4.07
N MET A 74 4.54 -2.44 -3.63
CA MET A 74 3.49 -1.61 -4.23
C MET A 74 3.84 -1.10 -5.64
N ASP A 75 5.10 -0.88 -5.96
CA ASP A 75 5.68 -0.45 -7.26
C ASP A 75 4.68 -0.29 -8.43
N HIS A 76 3.76 0.66 -8.30
CA HIS A 76 2.61 0.84 -9.20
C HIS A 76 3.03 1.15 -10.65
N HIS A 77 4.22 1.74 -10.82
CA HIS A 77 4.79 2.07 -12.13
C HIS A 77 5.24 0.87 -12.95
N GLN A 78 5.31 -0.33 -12.35
CA GLN A 78 5.80 -1.55 -13.01
C GLN A 78 4.74 -2.33 -13.75
N GLY A 79 3.45 -1.96 -13.59
CA GLY A 79 2.32 -2.60 -14.23
C GLY A 79 1.25 -1.60 -14.64
N ASN A 80 0.21 -2.09 -15.29
CA ASN A 80 -1.03 -1.35 -15.52
C ASN A 80 -2.01 -1.55 -14.36
N GLU A 81 -3.17 -0.89 -14.42
CA GLU A 81 -4.22 -1.01 -13.42
C GLU A 81 -4.63 -2.47 -13.16
N ALA A 82 -4.86 -3.27 -14.22
CA ALA A 82 -5.28 -4.67 -14.07
C ALA A 82 -4.21 -5.53 -13.35
N THR A 83 -2.94 -5.33 -13.69
CA THR A 83 -1.81 -5.97 -12.99
C THR A 83 -1.76 -5.58 -11.52
N ASN A 84 -1.96 -4.29 -11.23
CA ASN A 84 -1.91 -3.79 -9.86
C ASN A 84 -3.14 -4.19 -9.03
N VAL A 85 -4.31 -4.38 -9.66
CA VAL A 85 -5.50 -4.96 -8.99
C VAL A 85 -5.20 -6.37 -8.47
N VAL A 86 -4.66 -7.24 -9.32
CA VAL A 86 -4.32 -8.61 -8.90
C VAL A 86 -3.32 -8.60 -7.75
N TRP A 87 -2.29 -7.78 -7.87
CA TRP A 87 -1.26 -7.66 -6.84
C TRP A 87 -1.77 -7.09 -5.53
N ALA A 88 -2.55 -6.00 -5.57
CA ALA A 88 -3.11 -5.39 -4.38
C ALA A 88 -4.03 -6.36 -3.64
N ARG A 89 -4.95 -7.02 -4.35
CA ARG A 89 -5.87 -8.01 -3.75
C ARG A 89 -5.13 -9.14 -3.09
N PHE A 90 -4.17 -9.75 -3.79
CA PHE A 90 -3.36 -10.84 -3.23
C PHE A 90 -2.60 -10.41 -1.97
N SER A 91 -1.95 -9.26 -2.01
CA SER A 91 -1.20 -8.74 -0.86
C SER A 91 -2.10 -8.38 0.32
N ASN A 92 -3.25 -7.77 0.06
CA ASN A 92 -4.24 -7.44 1.08
C ASN A 92 -4.84 -8.70 1.72
N ASP A 93 -5.13 -9.75 0.93
CA ASP A 93 -5.60 -11.04 1.45
C ASP A 93 -4.58 -11.68 2.41
N LEU A 94 -3.30 -11.58 2.10
CA LEU A 94 -2.24 -12.08 2.98
C LEU A 94 -2.17 -11.29 4.29
N VAL A 95 -2.26 -9.96 4.23
CA VAL A 95 -2.30 -9.11 5.43
C VAL A 95 -3.51 -9.44 6.29
N ALA A 96 -4.70 -9.57 5.69
CA ALA A 96 -5.91 -9.95 6.41
C ALA A 96 -5.79 -11.33 7.07
N ARG A 97 -5.10 -12.30 6.42
CA ARG A 97 -4.80 -13.60 7.03
C ARG A 97 -3.90 -13.46 8.25
N VAL A 98 -2.81 -12.67 8.16
CA VAL A 98 -1.94 -12.41 9.32
C VAL A 98 -2.73 -11.82 10.48
N CYS A 99 -3.59 -10.82 10.22
CA CYS A 99 -4.42 -10.20 11.26
C CYS A 99 -5.39 -11.20 11.90
N ARG A 100 -5.99 -12.12 11.12
CA ARG A 100 -6.84 -13.19 11.68
C ARG A 100 -6.05 -14.22 12.49
N MET A 101 -4.81 -14.51 12.09
CA MET A 101 -3.95 -15.48 12.81
C MET A 101 -3.40 -14.89 14.12
N PHE A 102 -3.17 -13.59 14.17
CA PHE A 102 -2.57 -12.88 15.30
C PHE A 102 -3.36 -11.63 15.71
N PRO A 103 -4.65 -11.76 16.05
CA PRO A 103 -5.58 -10.62 16.22
C PRO A 103 -5.24 -9.71 17.40
N GLN A 104 -4.40 -10.15 18.32
CA GLN A 104 -3.96 -9.36 19.47
C GLN A 104 -2.74 -8.47 19.14
N HIS A 105 -2.12 -8.68 17.96
CA HIS A 105 -0.86 -8.02 17.60
C HIS A 105 -0.95 -7.18 16.34
N PHE A 106 -1.83 -7.55 15.40
CA PHE A 106 -1.92 -6.88 14.10
C PHE A 106 -3.34 -6.43 13.78
N VAL A 107 -3.42 -5.20 13.26
CA VAL A 107 -4.62 -4.62 12.66
C VAL A 107 -4.30 -4.24 11.22
N GLY A 108 -5.16 -4.63 10.28
CA GLY A 108 -4.87 -4.53 8.86
C GLY A 108 -4.99 -3.11 8.30
N VAL A 109 -4.01 -2.75 7.49
CA VAL A 109 -3.99 -1.58 6.61
C VAL A 109 -3.76 -2.06 5.18
N GLY A 110 -4.63 -1.65 4.26
CA GLY A 110 -4.57 -2.09 2.86
C GLY A 110 -3.64 -1.25 2.00
N GLN A 111 -3.31 -1.79 0.83
CA GLN A 111 -2.79 -0.99 -0.29
C GLN A 111 -3.87 -0.85 -1.36
N LEU A 112 -3.83 0.26 -2.11
CA LEU A 112 -4.76 0.53 -3.20
C LEU A 112 -4.12 0.16 -4.56
N PRO A 113 -4.90 -0.37 -5.52
CA PRO A 113 -4.40 -0.75 -6.84
C PRO A 113 -4.24 0.47 -7.77
N GLN A 114 -3.46 1.47 -7.35
CA GLN A 114 -3.16 2.63 -8.16
C GLN A 114 -2.30 2.25 -9.37
N ALA A 115 -2.34 3.06 -10.43
CA ALA A 115 -1.50 2.88 -11.61
C ALA A 115 -1.08 4.23 -12.17
N ALA A 116 0.13 4.29 -12.72
CA ALA A 116 0.65 5.48 -13.39
C ALA A 116 -0.25 5.91 -14.57
N GLY A 117 -0.55 7.19 -14.66
CA GLY A 117 -1.40 7.74 -15.73
C GLY A 117 -2.89 7.40 -15.62
N VAL A 118 -3.34 6.82 -14.52
CA VAL A 118 -4.74 6.43 -14.29
C VAL A 118 -5.26 7.07 -13.00
N ALA A 119 -6.29 7.90 -13.14
CA ALA A 119 -6.93 8.50 -11.97
C ALA A 119 -7.54 7.40 -11.07
N PRO A 120 -7.40 7.50 -9.73
CA PRO A 120 -7.92 6.49 -8.81
C PRO A 120 -9.46 6.49 -8.84
N ARG A 121 -10.04 5.49 -9.48
CA ARG A 121 -11.50 5.35 -9.69
C ARG A 121 -11.97 3.95 -9.29
N GLN A 122 -12.76 3.31 -10.14
CA GLN A 122 -13.54 2.11 -9.82
C GLN A 122 -12.68 1.00 -9.21
N ALA A 123 -11.55 0.65 -9.81
CA ALA A 123 -10.68 -0.42 -9.28
C ALA A 123 -10.15 -0.11 -7.87
N VAL A 124 -9.80 1.16 -7.62
CA VAL A 124 -9.36 1.65 -6.31
C VAL A 124 -10.52 1.66 -5.32
N PHE A 125 -11.71 2.10 -5.74
CA PHE A 125 -12.90 2.15 -4.88
C PHE A 125 -13.40 0.75 -4.50
N ASP A 126 -13.39 -0.19 -5.44
CA ASP A 126 -13.78 -1.58 -5.19
C ASP A 126 -12.86 -2.25 -4.16
N GLU A 127 -11.54 -2.02 -4.27
CA GLU A 127 -10.60 -2.58 -3.31
C GLU A 127 -10.65 -1.87 -1.95
N LEU A 128 -10.89 -0.56 -1.94
CA LEU A 128 -11.12 0.20 -0.71
C LEU A 128 -12.36 -0.34 0.03
N GLN A 129 -13.47 -0.52 -0.68
CA GLN A 129 -14.69 -1.08 -0.10
C GLN A 129 -14.47 -2.50 0.41
N ARG A 130 -13.86 -3.37 -0.40
CA ARG A 130 -13.56 -4.75 0.00
C ARG A 130 -12.68 -4.81 1.25
N GLY A 131 -11.66 -3.97 1.32
CA GLY A 131 -10.77 -3.91 2.46
C GLY A 131 -11.47 -3.55 3.76
N ILE A 132 -12.44 -2.63 3.70
CA ILE A 132 -13.22 -2.22 4.87
C ILE A 132 -14.26 -3.29 5.23
N GLU A 133 -15.10 -3.69 4.27
CA GLU A 133 -16.29 -4.50 4.54
C GLU A 133 -15.99 -5.99 4.71
N GLU A 134 -14.99 -6.52 3.95
CA GLU A 134 -14.70 -7.96 3.96
C GLU A 134 -13.42 -8.30 4.72
N LEU A 135 -12.37 -7.45 4.65
CA LEU A 135 -11.09 -7.73 5.26
C LEU A 135 -10.91 -7.08 6.65
N GLY A 136 -11.78 -6.13 7.02
CA GLY A 136 -11.75 -5.45 8.30
C GLY A 136 -10.57 -4.48 8.47
N PHE A 137 -10.11 -3.88 7.39
CA PHE A 137 -9.02 -2.91 7.43
C PHE A 137 -9.47 -1.58 8.05
N VAL A 138 -8.57 -0.96 8.79
CA VAL A 138 -8.82 0.31 9.49
C VAL A 138 -8.22 1.51 8.78
N GLY A 139 -7.46 1.31 7.71
CA GLY A 139 -6.82 2.36 6.91
C GLY A 139 -6.19 1.80 5.64
N PHE A 140 -5.65 2.70 4.82
CA PHE A 140 -4.97 2.35 3.57
C PHE A 140 -3.71 3.17 3.36
N ASN A 141 -2.73 2.56 2.68
CA ASN A 141 -1.59 3.27 2.14
C ASN A 141 -1.96 3.88 0.78
N LEU A 142 -1.76 5.18 0.64
CA LEU A 142 -1.95 5.93 -0.59
C LEU A 142 -0.59 6.36 -1.15
N ASN A 143 -0.23 5.82 -2.30
CA ASN A 143 0.98 6.26 -2.98
C ASN A 143 0.73 7.63 -3.65
N PRO A 144 1.45 8.69 -3.25
CA PRO A 144 1.26 10.02 -3.82
C PRO A 144 1.80 10.14 -5.25
N ASP A 145 2.69 9.22 -5.65
CA ASP A 145 3.28 9.18 -6.98
C ASP A 145 3.33 7.74 -7.54
N PRO A 146 2.24 7.25 -8.15
CA PRO A 146 2.21 5.95 -8.81
C PRO A 146 3.21 5.82 -9.97
N THR A 147 3.81 6.93 -10.42
CA THR A 147 4.73 6.97 -11.57
C THR A 147 6.17 6.60 -11.22
N GLY A 148 6.45 6.27 -9.96
CA GLY A 148 7.77 5.79 -9.52
C GLY A 148 8.85 6.88 -9.46
N GLY A 149 8.51 8.04 -8.94
CA GLY A 149 9.44 9.16 -8.75
C GLY A 149 9.47 10.15 -9.91
N ARG A 150 8.62 9.97 -10.93
CA ARG A 150 8.54 10.91 -12.06
C ARG A 150 7.62 12.10 -11.78
N TRP A 151 6.64 11.95 -10.90
CA TRP A 151 5.62 12.96 -10.59
C TRP A 151 4.94 13.48 -11.85
N SER A 152 4.63 12.61 -12.80
CA SER A 152 4.03 12.96 -14.08
C SER A 152 2.50 12.96 -14.07
N ASP A 153 1.89 12.38 -13.04
CA ASP A 153 0.46 12.44 -12.82
C ASP A 153 0.06 13.81 -12.21
N PRO A 154 -1.21 14.21 -12.29
CA PRO A 154 -1.69 15.44 -11.67
C PRO A 154 -1.35 15.54 -10.18
N PRO A 155 -1.07 16.75 -9.67
CA PRO A 155 -0.69 16.96 -8.28
C PRO A 155 -1.81 16.57 -7.32
N LEU A 156 -1.46 16.26 -6.07
CA LEU A 156 -2.38 15.73 -5.05
C LEU A 156 -3.59 16.64 -4.75
N TRP A 157 -3.52 17.91 -5.08
CA TRP A 157 -4.61 18.88 -4.97
C TRP A 157 -5.49 18.97 -6.21
N ASP A 158 -5.23 18.21 -7.27
CA ASP A 158 -6.06 18.20 -8.47
C ASP A 158 -7.43 17.59 -8.16
N LYS A 159 -8.49 18.40 -8.40
CA LYS A 159 -9.87 18.04 -8.03
C LYS A 159 -10.44 16.92 -8.88
N ASP A 160 -10.15 16.95 -10.17
CA ASP A 160 -10.68 15.95 -11.09
C ASP A 160 -9.95 14.61 -10.96
N TRP A 161 -8.72 14.61 -10.45
CA TRP A 161 -7.93 13.41 -10.33
C TRP A 161 -8.08 12.73 -8.97
N TRP A 162 -7.82 13.45 -7.86
CA TRP A 162 -7.68 12.88 -6.53
C TRP A 162 -8.90 13.01 -5.63
N TYR A 163 -9.69 14.11 -5.75
CA TYR A 163 -10.77 14.38 -4.82
C TYR A 163 -11.83 13.28 -4.73
N PRO A 164 -12.24 12.61 -5.82
CA PRO A 164 -13.16 11.49 -5.69
C PRO A 164 -12.68 10.36 -4.77
N LEU A 165 -11.36 10.13 -4.67
CA LEU A 165 -10.80 9.18 -3.69
C LEU A 165 -10.86 9.77 -2.27
N TYR A 166 -10.47 11.03 -2.09
CA TYR A 166 -10.52 11.65 -0.77
C TYR A 166 -11.94 11.73 -0.22
N GLU A 167 -12.91 12.07 -1.04
CA GLU A 167 -14.33 12.09 -0.68
C GLU A 167 -14.83 10.70 -0.24
N LYS A 168 -14.39 9.63 -0.90
CA LYS A 168 -14.69 8.25 -0.48
C LYS A 168 -14.08 7.93 0.88
N LEU A 169 -12.82 8.27 1.10
CA LEU A 169 -12.13 8.05 2.37
C LEU A 169 -12.83 8.79 3.51
N VAL A 170 -13.24 10.06 3.28
CA VAL A 170 -14.01 10.86 4.25
C VAL A 170 -15.37 10.25 4.52
N ALA A 171 -16.12 9.89 3.47
CA ALA A 171 -17.47 9.32 3.60
C ALA A 171 -17.47 8.02 4.41
N TRP A 172 -16.42 7.21 4.28
CA TRP A 172 -16.26 5.97 5.04
C TRP A 172 -15.48 6.13 6.35
N GLN A 173 -15.02 7.34 6.65
CA GLN A 173 -14.21 7.64 7.85
C GLN A 173 -12.96 6.76 7.96
N VAL A 174 -12.30 6.52 6.85
CA VAL A 174 -11.10 5.67 6.75
C VAL A 174 -9.88 6.54 6.50
N PRO A 175 -8.88 6.52 7.38
CA PRO A 175 -7.63 7.24 7.17
C PRO A 175 -6.82 6.62 6.04
N ALA A 176 -6.14 7.47 5.29
CA ALA A 176 -5.10 7.05 4.35
C ALA A 176 -3.75 7.64 4.77
N MET A 177 -2.75 6.77 4.88
CA MET A 177 -1.37 7.18 5.09
C MET A 177 -0.73 7.44 3.74
N ILE A 178 -0.20 8.64 3.55
CA ILE A 178 0.63 8.93 2.38
C ILE A 178 1.89 8.08 2.48
N HIS A 179 2.13 7.26 1.47
CA HIS A 179 3.19 6.27 1.50
C HIS A 179 3.84 6.10 0.12
N VAL A 180 5.04 6.63 -0.03
CA VAL A 180 5.82 6.51 -1.27
C VAL A 180 6.23 5.05 -1.49
N SER A 181 6.22 4.59 -2.73
CA SER A 181 6.71 3.26 -3.14
C SER A 181 8.08 3.34 -3.84
N GLY A 182 8.45 2.34 -4.61
CA GLY A 182 9.76 2.29 -5.28
C GLY A 182 9.97 3.35 -6.35
N SER A 183 11.23 3.56 -6.70
CA SER A 183 11.65 4.47 -7.78
C SER A 183 11.94 3.71 -9.08
N CYS A 184 11.55 4.29 -10.22
CA CYS A 184 11.97 3.81 -11.55
C CYS A 184 13.40 4.26 -11.93
N ASN A 185 14.03 5.13 -11.13
CA ASN A 185 15.40 5.58 -11.37
C ASN A 185 16.41 4.66 -10.64
N PRO A 186 17.23 3.88 -11.38
CA PRO A 186 18.16 2.93 -10.78
C PRO A 186 19.29 3.60 -10.01
N HIS A 187 19.53 4.90 -10.22
CA HIS A 187 20.56 5.67 -9.53
C HIS A 187 20.07 6.34 -8.25
N PHE A 188 18.76 6.25 -7.95
CA PHE A 188 18.21 6.80 -6.74
C PHE A 188 18.38 5.79 -5.59
N ASN A 189 18.86 6.26 -4.45
CA ASN A 189 18.76 5.46 -3.22
C ASN A 189 17.30 5.43 -2.77
N ALA A 190 16.57 4.38 -3.18
CA ALA A 190 15.15 4.25 -2.96
C ALA A 190 14.77 4.28 -1.47
N VAL A 191 15.60 3.68 -0.62
CA VAL A 191 15.28 3.56 0.82
C VAL A 191 15.44 4.87 1.57
N ALA A 192 16.47 5.65 1.28
CA ALA A 192 16.74 6.88 2.02
C ALA A 192 16.29 8.12 1.27
N THR A 193 16.83 8.37 0.09
CA THR A 193 16.64 9.64 -0.63
C THR A 193 15.28 9.72 -1.31
N HIS A 194 14.87 8.66 -1.98
CA HIS A 194 13.62 8.65 -2.75
C HIS A 194 12.40 8.83 -1.83
N TYR A 195 12.33 8.10 -0.73
CA TYR A 195 11.20 8.19 0.20
C TYR A 195 11.13 9.57 0.86
N ILE A 196 12.25 10.09 1.36
CA ILE A 196 12.30 11.43 1.95
C ILE A 196 11.84 12.49 0.94
N ASN A 197 12.32 12.43 -0.30
CA ASN A 197 11.91 13.39 -1.33
C ASN A 197 10.43 13.26 -1.69
N GLY A 198 9.93 12.04 -1.82
CA GLY A 198 8.54 11.79 -2.16
C GLY A 198 7.58 12.24 -1.06
N ASP A 199 7.87 11.88 0.17
CA ASP A 199 7.07 12.28 1.34
C ASP A 199 7.09 13.81 1.51
N THR A 200 8.27 14.44 1.37
CA THR A 200 8.39 15.91 1.42
C THR A 200 7.61 16.58 0.30
N THR A 201 7.67 16.04 -0.91
CA THR A 201 6.91 16.59 -2.06
C THR A 201 5.41 16.50 -1.80
N ALA A 202 4.92 15.37 -1.34
CA ALA A 202 3.50 15.19 -0.99
C ALA A 202 3.08 16.17 0.11
N PHE A 203 3.87 16.26 1.18
CA PHE A 203 3.61 17.15 2.31
C PHE A 203 3.50 18.62 1.86
N VAL A 204 4.43 19.10 1.04
CA VAL A 204 4.40 20.46 0.52
C VAL A 204 3.18 20.70 -0.37
N GLN A 205 2.79 19.73 -1.21
CA GLN A 205 1.57 19.84 -2.02
C GLN A 205 0.31 19.99 -1.15
N PHE A 206 0.21 19.23 -0.05
CA PHE A 206 -0.92 19.36 0.88
C PHE A 206 -0.90 20.71 1.61
N LEU A 207 0.26 21.19 2.08
CA LEU A 207 0.37 22.45 2.81
C LEU A 207 0.07 23.68 1.96
N THR A 208 0.44 23.65 0.69
CA THR A 208 0.30 24.79 -0.23
C THR A 208 -1.02 24.83 -0.97
N SER A 209 -1.92 23.89 -0.68
CA SER A 209 -3.24 23.79 -1.28
C SER A 209 -4.37 24.02 -0.26
N ASP A 210 -5.60 24.15 -0.76
CA ASP A 210 -6.79 24.29 0.08
C ASP A 210 -7.46 22.94 0.43
N ILE A 211 -6.78 21.81 0.17
CA ILE A 211 -7.34 20.46 0.34
C ILE A 211 -7.91 20.23 1.76
N PHE A 212 -7.24 20.71 2.79
CA PHE A 212 -7.71 20.55 4.17
C PHE A 212 -8.93 21.41 4.51
N LYS A 213 -9.16 22.49 3.76
CA LYS A 213 -10.37 23.31 3.89
C LYS A 213 -11.54 22.66 3.14
N GLU A 214 -11.27 22.05 1.99
CA GLU A 214 -12.29 21.54 1.07
C GLU A 214 -12.70 20.10 1.38
N ILE A 215 -11.74 19.23 1.68
CA ILE A 215 -11.99 17.79 1.94
C ILE A 215 -12.16 17.52 3.44
N GLY A 216 -11.57 18.32 4.31
CA GLY A 216 -11.63 18.14 5.75
C GLY A 216 -10.26 17.84 6.38
N ARG A 217 -10.26 17.43 7.65
CA ARG A 217 -9.03 17.29 8.43
C ARG A 217 -8.20 16.10 7.99
N ALA A 218 -6.94 16.36 7.60
CA ALA A 218 -5.92 15.35 7.75
C ALA A 218 -5.50 15.32 9.22
N HIS A 219 -5.43 14.13 9.78
CA HIS A 219 -4.71 13.94 11.03
C HIS A 219 -3.23 13.81 10.66
N VAL A 220 -2.45 14.82 11.01
CA VAL A 220 -0.99 14.80 10.96
C VAL A 220 -0.48 14.22 12.25
#